data_e217aa06ffdaa7a8ee4bc94dd31d87a0
#
_entry.id   e217aa06ffdaa7a8ee4bc94dd31d87a0
#
_cell.length_a   1.000
_cell.length_b   1.000
_cell.length_c   1.000
_cell.angle_alpha   90.00
_cell.angle_beta   90.00
_cell.angle_gamma   90.00
#
_symmetry.space_group_name_H-M   'P 1'
#
loop_
_entity.id
_entity.type
_entity.pdbx_description
1 polymer ?
#
loop_
_entity_poly.entity_id
_entity_poly.type
_entity_poly.pdbx_seq_one_letter_code
_entity_poly.pdbx_strand_id
1 'polypeptide(L)'
;MEVTRKADMKTVDGPAGYFTGKATITGQFQRPDPSRVSGAIVHFEPGARTNWHTHPLGQTLIVTEGIGWTQVEGGPVHEFHAGDILWCPAGHKHWHGATAHAGMTHIAIQESLNGSPVTWMEKVTDEEYLRGPAGKDQ
;
A
#
# COMPACT_ATOMS: atom_id res chain seq x y z
N MET A 1 -23.12 12.11 11.91
CA MET A 1 -22.80 11.01 11.00
C MET A 1 -22.53 11.57 9.62
N GLU A 2 -21.41 11.24 9.04
CA GLU A 2 -21.05 11.67 7.68
C GLU A 2 -20.99 10.47 6.76
N VAL A 3 -21.50 10.62 5.55
CA VAL A 3 -21.48 9.57 4.54
C VAL A 3 -20.78 10.12 3.30
N THR A 4 -19.65 9.52 2.94
CA THR A 4 -19.01 9.83 1.66
C THR A 4 -19.48 8.83 0.64
N ARG A 5 -20.25 9.29 -0.34
CA ARG A 5 -20.79 8.42 -1.38
C ARG A 5 -19.68 8.02 -2.35
N LYS A 6 -19.78 6.79 -2.86
CA LYS A 6 -18.82 6.30 -3.85
C LYS A 6 -18.69 7.26 -5.04
N ALA A 7 -19.81 7.78 -5.52
CA ALA A 7 -19.84 8.68 -6.67
C ALA A 7 -19.12 10.01 -6.41
N ASP A 8 -18.95 10.39 -5.15
CA ASP A 8 -18.32 11.64 -4.76
C ASP A 8 -16.85 11.48 -4.42
N MET A 9 -16.35 10.25 -4.41
CA MET A 9 -14.94 9.99 -4.13
C MET A 9 -14.06 10.45 -5.29
N LYS A 10 -12.99 11.15 -4.96
CA LYS A 10 -12.03 11.62 -5.96
C LYS A 10 -10.93 10.58 -6.13
N THR A 11 -10.46 10.45 -7.37
CA THR A 11 -9.34 9.59 -7.72
C THR A 11 -8.22 10.45 -8.26
N VAL A 12 -7.02 10.24 -7.73
CA VAL A 12 -5.81 10.90 -8.20
C VAL A 12 -4.75 9.85 -8.54
N ASP A 13 -3.82 10.21 -9.40
CA ASP A 13 -2.69 9.33 -9.69
C ASP A 13 -1.75 9.27 -8.49
N GLY A 14 -1.19 8.08 -8.23
CA GLY A 14 -0.13 7.95 -7.26
C GLY A 14 1.09 8.76 -7.71
N PRO A 15 1.66 9.62 -6.84
CA PRO A 15 2.81 10.43 -7.24
C PRO A 15 3.98 9.57 -7.70
N ALA A 16 4.58 9.95 -8.83
CA ALA A 16 5.71 9.21 -9.39
C ALA A 16 6.92 9.18 -8.45
N GLY A 17 7.00 10.12 -7.51
CA GLY A 17 8.05 10.12 -6.50
C GLY A 17 7.91 9.00 -5.48
N TYR A 18 6.71 8.42 -5.30
CA TYR A 18 6.42 7.42 -4.28
C TYR A 18 5.97 6.07 -4.84
N PHE A 19 5.71 6.01 -6.14
CA PHE A 19 5.25 4.79 -6.82
C PHE A 19 6.06 4.54 -8.07
N THR A 20 6.24 3.28 -8.41
CA THR A 20 6.73 2.83 -9.71
C THR A 20 5.55 2.16 -10.42
N GLY A 21 5.38 2.45 -11.70
CA GLY A 21 4.23 1.98 -12.47
C GLY A 21 2.99 2.80 -12.17
N LYS A 22 1.84 2.34 -12.66
CA LYS A 22 0.60 3.10 -12.53
C LYS A 22 -0.20 2.66 -11.31
N ALA A 23 -0.42 3.61 -10.40
CA ALA A 23 -1.30 3.42 -9.25
C ALA A 23 -2.25 4.60 -9.15
N THR A 24 -3.43 4.37 -8.59
CA THR A 24 -4.42 5.42 -8.34
C THR A 24 -4.85 5.38 -6.89
N ILE A 25 -5.18 6.54 -6.34
CA ILE A 25 -5.61 6.71 -4.95
C ILE A 25 -7.00 7.31 -4.96
N THR A 26 -7.94 6.63 -4.32
CA THR A 26 -9.35 7.01 -4.32
C THR A 26 -9.87 7.14 -2.90
N GLY A 27 -10.71 8.14 -2.67
CA GLY A 27 -11.44 8.27 -1.40
C GLY A 27 -10.54 8.53 -0.20
N GLN A 28 -9.49 9.31 -0.39
CA GLN A 28 -8.60 9.66 0.73
C GLN A 28 -9.38 10.30 1.86
N PHE A 29 -9.10 9.88 3.08
CA PHE A 29 -9.73 10.46 4.26
C PHE A 29 -8.71 10.64 5.38
N GLN A 30 -8.97 11.63 6.22
CA GLN A 30 -8.23 11.88 7.45
C GLN A 30 -9.24 12.33 8.48
N ARG A 31 -9.13 11.77 9.68
CA ARG A 31 -10.07 12.11 10.74
C ARG A 31 -9.51 13.21 11.62
N PRO A 32 -10.38 14.08 12.15
CA PRO A 32 -9.93 15.19 13.01
C PRO A 32 -9.53 14.70 14.39
N ASP A 33 -8.68 15.50 15.05
CA ASP A 33 -8.30 15.22 16.43
C ASP A 33 -9.52 14.92 17.29
N PRO A 34 -9.42 14.01 18.25
CA PRO A 34 -8.23 13.30 18.72
C PRO A 34 -7.89 12.06 17.89
N SER A 35 -8.63 11.75 16.83
CA SER A 35 -8.29 10.64 15.95
C SER A 35 -7.00 10.93 15.17
N ARG A 36 -6.25 9.89 14.88
CA ARG A 36 -5.03 9.99 14.07
C ARG A 36 -5.14 9.18 12.78
N VAL A 37 -6.33 8.63 12.54
CA VAL A 37 -6.56 7.69 11.44
C VAL A 37 -6.66 8.44 10.11
N SER A 38 -5.99 7.89 9.11
CA SER A 38 -6.16 8.28 7.72
C SER A 38 -6.18 7.02 6.88
N GLY A 39 -6.64 7.15 5.64
CA GLY A 39 -6.66 6.01 4.74
C GLY A 39 -7.09 6.37 3.35
N ALA A 40 -7.07 5.37 2.49
CA ALA A 40 -7.46 5.52 1.09
C ALA A 40 -7.62 4.14 0.45
N ILE A 41 -8.28 4.12 -0.69
CA ILE A 41 -8.34 2.94 -1.56
C ILE A 41 -7.25 3.13 -2.60
N VAL A 42 -6.33 2.19 -2.70
CA VAL A 42 -5.22 2.27 -3.65
C VAL A 42 -5.30 1.12 -4.63
N HIS A 43 -5.30 1.44 -5.90
CA HIS A 43 -5.32 0.45 -6.98
C HIS A 43 -3.96 0.47 -7.69
N PHE A 44 -3.43 -0.73 -7.93
CA PHE A 44 -2.14 -0.92 -8.60
C PHE A 44 -2.36 -1.72 -9.88
N GLU A 45 -1.91 -1.20 -11.01
CA GLU A 45 -1.85 -1.98 -12.25
C GLU A 45 -0.74 -3.03 -12.14
N PRO A 46 -0.76 -4.09 -12.96
CA PRO A 46 0.33 -5.07 -12.96
C PRO A 46 1.69 -4.39 -13.05
N GLY A 47 2.62 -4.79 -12.20
CA GLY A 47 3.97 -4.22 -12.14
C GLY A 47 4.11 -3.00 -11.24
N ALA A 48 3.01 -2.38 -10.82
CA ALA A 48 3.06 -1.19 -9.99
C ALA A 48 3.29 -1.52 -8.51
N ARG A 49 4.07 -0.68 -7.84
CA ARG A 49 4.39 -0.85 -6.41
C ARG A 49 4.76 0.48 -5.79
N THR A 50 4.72 0.52 -4.47
CA THR A 50 5.20 1.68 -3.70
C THR A 50 6.73 1.67 -3.65
N ASN A 51 7.30 2.82 -3.29
CA ASN A 51 8.67 2.85 -2.78
C ASN A 51 8.76 2.08 -1.46
N TRP A 52 9.97 1.81 -1.01
CA TRP A 52 10.22 1.44 0.37
C TRP A 52 9.75 2.58 1.28
N HIS A 53 9.13 2.25 2.41
CA HIS A 53 8.66 3.25 3.36
C HIS A 53 8.39 2.65 4.74
N THR A 54 8.18 3.54 5.72
CA THR A 54 7.80 3.15 7.08
C THR A 54 6.58 3.94 7.52
N HIS A 55 5.83 3.38 8.46
CA HIS A 55 4.73 4.08 9.12
C HIS A 55 5.03 4.15 10.62
N PRO A 56 4.93 5.33 11.25
CA PRO A 56 5.30 5.48 12.66
C PRO A 56 4.46 4.66 13.62
N LEU A 57 3.20 4.38 13.25
CA LEU A 57 2.28 3.60 14.10
C LEU A 57 1.77 2.35 13.37
N GLY A 58 2.48 1.91 12.33
CA GLY A 58 2.09 0.74 11.56
C GLY A 58 1.03 1.03 10.50
N GLN A 59 0.73 0.01 9.71
CA GLN A 59 -0.28 0.11 8.64
C GLN A 59 -1.04 -1.19 8.52
N THR A 60 -2.35 -1.07 8.35
CA THR A 60 -3.23 -2.19 7.99
C THR A 60 -3.63 -2.05 6.54
N LEU A 61 -3.53 -3.14 5.78
CA LEU A 61 -4.02 -3.21 4.41
C LEU A 61 -5.13 -4.25 4.35
N ILE A 62 -6.27 -3.86 3.78
CA ILE A 62 -7.39 -4.77 3.54
C ILE A 62 -7.48 -4.96 2.03
N VAL A 63 -7.18 -6.14 1.55
CA VAL A 63 -7.11 -6.42 0.11
C VAL A 63 -8.52 -6.71 -0.41
N THR A 64 -8.97 -5.93 -1.38
CA THR A 64 -10.33 -6.04 -1.91
C THR A 64 -10.40 -6.67 -3.29
N GLU A 65 -9.31 -6.59 -4.08
CA GLU A 65 -9.28 -7.15 -5.43
C GLU A 65 -7.87 -7.60 -5.79
N GLY A 66 -7.79 -8.64 -6.59
CA GLY A 66 -6.55 -9.03 -7.25
C GLY A 66 -5.55 -9.76 -6.39
N ILE A 67 -4.31 -9.68 -6.81
CA ILE A 67 -3.18 -10.39 -6.20
C ILE A 67 -2.02 -9.39 -6.07
N GLY A 68 -1.42 -9.35 -4.90
CA GLY A 68 -0.32 -8.43 -4.65
C GLY A 68 0.86 -9.09 -3.97
N TRP A 69 1.93 -8.32 -3.88
CA TRP A 69 3.17 -8.70 -3.22
C TRP A 69 3.55 -7.65 -2.18
N THR A 70 4.18 -8.10 -1.12
CA THR A 70 4.73 -7.23 -0.08
C THR A 70 6.02 -7.82 0.46
N GLN A 71 6.91 -6.95 0.95
CA GLN A 71 8.18 -7.37 1.53
C GLN A 71 8.57 -6.40 2.62
N VAL A 72 9.02 -6.94 3.75
CA VAL A 72 9.72 -6.18 4.78
C VAL A 72 11.23 -6.35 4.51
N GLU A 73 11.99 -5.29 4.63
CA GLU A 73 13.43 -5.30 4.37
C GLU A 73 14.10 -6.44 5.12
N GLY A 74 14.89 -7.23 4.41
CA GLY A 74 15.59 -8.39 4.97
C GLY A 74 14.74 -9.66 5.01
N GLY A 75 13.45 -9.58 4.70
CA GLY A 75 12.57 -10.73 4.69
C GLY A 75 12.19 -11.18 3.28
N PRO A 76 11.38 -12.24 3.19
CA PRO A 76 10.91 -12.71 1.89
C PRO A 76 9.77 -11.86 1.36
N VAL A 77 9.56 -11.93 0.05
CA VAL A 77 8.35 -11.38 -0.57
C VAL A 77 7.20 -12.33 -0.29
N HIS A 78 6.08 -11.78 0.18
CA HIS A 78 4.84 -12.54 0.40
C HIS A 78 3.82 -12.18 -0.66
N GLU A 79 3.13 -13.18 -1.17
CA GLU A 79 1.98 -12.97 -2.04
C GLU A 79 0.71 -12.97 -1.20
N PHE A 80 -0.21 -12.07 -1.54
CA PHE A 80 -1.50 -11.97 -0.86
C PHE A 80 -2.61 -11.81 -1.89
N HIS A 81 -3.85 -12.06 -1.47
CA HIS A 81 -5.01 -12.13 -2.34
C HIS A 81 -6.18 -11.34 -1.77
N ALA A 82 -7.16 -11.07 -2.61
CA ALA A 82 -8.41 -10.44 -2.17
C ALA A 82 -8.99 -11.17 -0.97
N GLY A 83 -9.40 -10.42 0.04
CA GLY A 83 -9.89 -10.96 1.32
C GLY A 83 -8.84 -11.02 2.41
N ASP A 84 -7.57 -10.92 2.08
CA ASP A 84 -6.50 -10.95 3.07
C ASP A 84 -6.38 -9.61 3.79
N ILE A 85 -5.92 -9.66 5.04
CA ILE A 85 -5.58 -8.48 5.83
C ILE A 85 -4.11 -8.57 6.19
N LEU A 86 -3.38 -7.49 5.90
CA LEU A 86 -1.95 -7.41 6.18
C LEU A 86 -1.73 -6.41 7.32
N TRP A 87 -0.78 -6.73 8.19
CA TRP A 87 -0.33 -5.80 9.21
C TRP A 87 1.18 -5.58 9.08
N CYS A 88 1.57 -4.33 8.86
CA CYS A 88 2.98 -3.94 8.90
C CYS A 88 3.23 -3.16 10.19
N PRO A 89 4.04 -3.70 11.11
CA PRO A 89 4.31 -3.04 12.39
C PRO A 89 5.02 -1.69 12.23
N ALA A 90 4.91 -0.87 13.27
CA ALA A 90 5.54 0.44 13.32
C ALA A 90 7.04 0.35 13.02
N GLY A 91 7.52 1.25 12.18
CA GLY A 91 8.94 1.39 11.86
C GLY A 91 9.54 0.32 10.96
N HIS A 92 8.77 -0.66 10.52
CA HIS A 92 9.26 -1.68 9.60
C HIS A 92 9.31 -1.14 8.17
N LYS A 93 10.49 -1.11 7.60
CA LYS A 93 10.70 -0.68 6.21
C LYS A 93 10.15 -1.74 5.27
N HIS A 94 9.20 -1.37 4.44
CA HIS A 94 8.47 -2.30 3.57
C HIS A 94 8.00 -1.63 2.28
N TRP A 95 7.53 -2.44 1.36
CA TRP A 95 6.81 -2.00 0.18
C TRP A 95 5.66 -2.97 -0.10
N HIS A 96 4.68 -2.51 -0.87
CA HIS A 96 3.59 -3.35 -1.37
C HIS A 96 3.16 -2.89 -2.75
N GLY A 97 2.53 -3.79 -3.48
CA GLY A 97 2.08 -3.52 -4.83
C GLY A 97 1.39 -4.70 -5.46
N ALA A 98 1.14 -4.57 -6.77
CA ALA A 98 0.59 -5.65 -7.57
C ALA A 98 1.65 -6.70 -7.87
N THR A 99 1.25 -7.83 -8.41
CA THR A 99 2.22 -8.77 -9.00
C THR A 99 2.63 -8.26 -10.39
N ALA A 100 3.61 -8.92 -10.98
CA ALA A 100 4.06 -8.54 -12.32
C ALA A 100 2.97 -8.77 -13.39
N HIS A 101 1.97 -9.61 -13.10
CA HIS A 101 0.98 -10.05 -14.08
C HIS A 101 -0.47 -9.76 -13.70
N ALA A 102 -0.74 -9.39 -12.47
CA ALA A 102 -2.10 -9.15 -11.98
C ALA A 102 -2.16 -7.83 -11.22
N GLY A 103 -3.23 -7.06 -11.42
CA GLY A 103 -3.50 -5.85 -10.64
C GLY A 103 -3.98 -6.19 -9.24
N MET A 104 -4.00 -5.18 -8.37
CA MET A 104 -4.41 -5.35 -6.98
C MET A 104 -5.00 -4.05 -6.45
N THR A 105 -6.00 -4.18 -5.60
CA THR A 105 -6.60 -3.04 -4.89
C THR A 105 -6.65 -3.35 -3.40
N HIS A 106 -6.27 -2.38 -2.59
CA HIS A 106 -6.41 -2.50 -1.14
C HIS A 106 -6.92 -1.20 -0.52
N ILE A 107 -7.45 -1.33 0.68
CA ILE A 107 -7.75 -0.19 1.54
C ILE A 107 -6.56 -0.07 2.49
N ALA A 108 -5.91 1.09 2.51
CA ALA A 108 -4.79 1.37 3.41
C ALA A 108 -5.30 2.18 4.58
N ILE A 109 -4.94 1.77 5.80
CA ILE A 109 -5.35 2.46 7.03
C ILE A 109 -4.11 2.60 7.91
N GLN A 110 -3.82 3.82 8.32
CA GLN A 110 -2.69 4.11 9.19
C GLN A 110 -3.02 5.29 10.12
N GLU A 111 -2.16 5.50 11.10
CA GLU A 111 -2.29 6.63 12.02
C GLU A 111 -1.08 7.54 11.88
N SER A 112 -1.30 8.84 12.10
CA SER A 112 -0.24 9.83 12.09
C SER A 112 0.40 9.97 13.45
N LEU A 113 1.70 10.23 13.48
CA LEU A 113 2.44 10.61 14.67
C LEU A 113 3.15 11.92 14.38
N ASN A 114 2.93 12.91 15.22
CA ASN A 114 3.50 14.25 15.03
C ASN A 114 3.17 14.82 13.65
N GLY A 115 1.96 14.56 13.17
CA GLY A 115 1.45 15.08 11.90
C GLY A 115 1.89 14.32 10.66
N SER A 116 2.62 13.21 10.79
CA SER A 116 3.06 12.43 9.64
C SER A 116 2.63 10.97 9.75
N PRO A 117 1.99 10.41 8.70
CA PRO A 117 1.59 9.00 8.68
C PRO A 117 2.63 8.08 8.05
N VAL A 118 3.65 8.62 7.36
CA VAL A 118 4.55 7.82 6.54
C VAL A 118 5.88 8.53 6.36
N THR A 119 6.96 7.75 6.25
CA THR A 119 8.27 8.22 5.80
C THR A 119 8.62 7.47 4.52
N TRP A 120 8.65 8.20 3.41
CA TRP A 120 8.98 7.64 2.10
C TRP A 120 10.49 7.50 1.94
N MET A 121 10.90 6.40 1.31
CA MET A 121 12.29 6.04 1.09
C MET A 121 12.54 5.75 -0.39
N GLU A 122 13.58 4.99 -0.70
CA GLU A 122 14.00 4.75 -2.08
C GLU A 122 13.02 3.85 -2.86
N LYS A 123 13.16 3.88 -4.18
CA LYS A 123 12.40 3.02 -5.07
C LYS A 123 12.74 1.56 -4.83
N VAL A 124 11.76 0.69 -5.04
CA VAL A 124 12.00 -0.74 -5.17
C VAL A 124 12.47 -0.97 -6.61
N THR A 125 13.70 -1.44 -6.78
CA THR A 125 14.25 -1.66 -8.12
C THR A 125 13.50 -2.79 -8.84
N ASP A 126 13.55 -2.78 -10.17
CA ASP A 126 12.95 -3.88 -10.95
C ASP A 126 13.58 -5.21 -10.56
N GLU A 127 14.88 -5.23 -10.29
CA GLU A 127 15.58 -6.44 -9.87
C GLU A 127 15.01 -6.98 -8.56
N GLU A 128 14.85 -6.11 -7.55
CA GLU A 128 14.26 -6.50 -6.27
C GLU A 128 12.83 -7.01 -6.45
N TYR A 129 12.04 -6.27 -7.19
CA TYR A 129 10.63 -6.56 -7.39
C TYR A 129 10.42 -7.88 -8.14
N LEU A 130 11.16 -8.10 -9.22
CA LEU A 130 10.98 -9.26 -10.09
C LEU A 130 11.49 -10.57 -9.49
N ARG A 131 12.18 -10.52 -8.36
CA ARG A 131 12.49 -11.74 -7.61
C ARG A 131 11.24 -12.49 -7.20
N GLY A 132 10.18 -11.74 -6.87
CA GLY A 132 8.91 -12.31 -6.44
C GLY A 132 8.99 -13.16 -5.19
N PRO A 133 7.88 -13.81 -4.81
CA PRO A 133 7.82 -14.64 -3.61
C PRO A 133 8.69 -15.89 -3.76
N ALA A 134 9.48 -16.16 -2.72
CA ALA A 134 10.27 -17.38 -2.66
C ALA A 134 9.33 -18.59 -2.62
N GLY A 135 9.66 -19.62 -3.37
CA GLY A 135 8.85 -20.82 -3.42
C GLY A 135 7.58 -20.71 -4.25
N LYS A 136 7.33 -19.56 -4.86
CA LYS A 136 6.13 -19.32 -5.66
C LYS A 136 6.11 -20.18 -6.92
N ASP A 137 7.25 -20.54 -7.40
CA ASP A 137 7.44 -21.35 -8.58
C ASP A 137 7.19 -22.85 -8.36
N GLN A 138 6.96 -23.21 -7.12
CA GLN A 138 6.66 -24.60 -6.78
C GLN A 138 5.23 -24.99 -7.05
#